data_fa8ae606b24572c10952b2c2fe2b5794
#
_entry.id   fa8ae606b24572c10952b2c2fe2b5794
#
_cell.length_a   1.000
_cell.length_b   1.000
_cell.length_c   1.000
_cell.angle_alpha   90.00
_cell.angle_beta   90.00
_cell.angle_gamma   90.00
#
_symmetry.space_group_name_H-M   'P 1'
#
loop_
_entity.id
_entity.type
_entity.pdbx_description
1 polymer ?
#
loop_
_entity_poly.entity_id
_entity_poly.type
_entity_poly.pdbx_seq_one_letter_code
_entity_poly.pdbx_strand_id
1 'polypeptide(L)'
;MKKEWIGLFAIAAGMLSASVPLFAHHGTAVFDTSKTLTMKGNVTEWDWSNPHCLLQFDIKNESGQAVHWIAETQNPAEMVSLGWGKASFKPGDEVTVTLMPVKNGRPYGRIKLIALPDGKTFVTVKEGLIPKEVTGSSDGSKSENYPKP
;
A
#
# COMPACT_ATOMS: atom_id res chain seq x y z
N MET A 1 -58.31 -3.89 -11.06
CA MET A 1 -57.27 -2.81 -11.11
C MET A 1 -56.52 -2.57 -9.77
N LYS A 2 -57.13 -2.67 -8.60
CA LYS A 2 -56.41 -2.43 -7.32
C LYS A 2 -55.42 -3.55 -6.89
N LYS A 3 -55.60 -4.79 -7.34
CA LYS A 3 -54.73 -5.93 -6.95
C LYS A 3 -53.40 -5.96 -7.75
N GLU A 4 -53.36 -5.44 -8.93
CA GLU A 4 -52.15 -5.42 -9.76
C GLU A 4 -51.14 -4.39 -9.30
N TRP A 5 -51.61 -3.27 -8.73
CA TRP A 5 -50.73 -2.22 -8.18
C TRP A 5 -50.04 -2.66 -6.89
N ILE A 6 -50.70 -3.55 -6.09
CA ILE A 6 -50.09 -4.09 -4.87
C ILE A 6 -48.92 -5.02 -5.20
N GLY A 7 -49.03 -5.81 -6.28
CA GLY A 7 -47.94 -6.66 -6.75
C GLY A 7 -46.72 -5.87 -7.23
N LEU A 8 -46.94 -4.80 -7.99
CA LEU A 8 -45.88 -3.90 -8.46
C LEU A 8 -45.16 -3.18 -7.31
N PHE A 9 -45.91 -2.75 -6.29
CA PHE A 9 -45.34 -2.11 -5.09
C PHE A 9 -44.50 -3.08 -4.25
N ALA A 10 -44.92 -4.34 -4.14
CA ALA A 10 -44.19 -5.38 -3.40
C ALA A 10 -42.85 -5.74 -4.11
N ILE A 11 -42.85 -5.79 -5.45
CA ILE A 11 -41.62 -6.05 -6.23
C ILE A 11 -40.65 -4.86 -6.12
N ALA A 12 -41.15 -3.62 -6.21
CA ALA A 12 -40.31 -2.43 -6.05
C ALA A 12 -39.71 -2.31 -4.64
N ALA A 13 -40.48 -2.62 -3.59
CA ALA A 13 -40.00 -2.64 -2.20
C ALA A 13 -38.97 -3.75 -1.96
N GLY A 14 -39.14 -4.92 -2.58
CA GLY A 14 -38.18 -6.04 -2.53
C GLY A 14 -36.83 -5.71 -3.20
N MET A 15 -36.83 -4.95 -4.31
CA MET A 15 -35.61 -4.51 -4.97
C MET A 15 -34.84 -3.44 -4.19
N LEU A 16 -35.53 -2.59 -3.42
CA LEU A 16 -34.87 -1.59 -2.56
C LEU A 16 -34.18 -2.21 -1.36
N SER A 17 -34.62 -3.38 -0.89
CA SER A 17 -34.04 -4.06 0.28
C SER A 17 -32.78 -4.86 -0.05
N ALA A 18 -32.46 -5.04 -1.33
CA ALA A 18 -31.27 -5.77 -1.79
C ALA A 18 -30.03 -4.89 -2.02
N SER A 19 -30.06 -3.61 -1.61
CA SER A 19 -28.87 -2.77 -1.58
C SER A 19 -27.98 -3.17 -0.40
N VAL A 20 -27.28 -4.30 -0.55
CA VAL A 20 -26.09 -4.60 0.29
C VAL A 20 -25.13 -3.42 0.15
N PRO A 21 -24.69 -2.79 1.25
CA PRO A 21 -23.67 -1.79 1.15
C PRO A 21 -22.42 -2.44 0.54
N LEU A 22 -22.13 -2.12 -0.74
CA LEU A 22 -20.80 -2.36 -1.29
C LEU A 22 -19.85 -1.47 -0.49
N PHE A 23 -19.20 -2.05 0.50
CA PHE A 23 -18.04 -1.43 1.11
C PHE A 23 -16.95 -1.36 0.05
N ALA A 24 -16.91 -0.25 -0.68
CA ALA A 24 -15.77 0.12 -1.50
C ALA A 24 -14.58 0.37 -0.57
N HIS A 25 -13.80 -0.67 -0.28
CA HIS A 25 -12.65 -0.64 0.62
C HIS A 25 -11.42 0.04 -0.01
N HIS A 26 -11.59 1.10 -0.76
CA HIS A 26 -10.46 1.75 -1.44
C HIS A 26 -10.42 3.24 -1.16
N GLY A 27 -10.13 3.57 0.10
CA GLY A 27 -9.78 4.93 0.47
C GLY A 27 -8.46 4.94 1.24
N THR A 28 -7.74 6.05 1.18
CA THR A 28 -6.60 6.36 2.05
C THR A 28 -6.95 6.25 3.54
N ALA A 29 -8.22 6.07 3.87
CA ALA A 29 -8.75 5.99 5.24
C ALA A 29 -8.18 4.82 6.08
N VAL A 30 -7.72 3.74 5.44
CA VAL A 30 -7.11 2.59 6.14
C VAL A 30 -5.66 2.85 6.55
N PHE A 31 -4.97 3.79 5.87
CA PHE A 31 -3.58 4.13 6.17
C PHE A 31 -3.50 5.22 7.24
N ASP A 32 -2.47 5.14 8.07
CA ASP A 32 -2.12 6.18 9.02
C ASP A 32 -1.26 7.24 8.31
N THR A 33 -1.91 8.29 7.82
CA THR A 33 -1.25 9.37 7.07
C THR A 33 -0.35 10.24 7.95
N SER A 34 -0.48 10.15 9.28
CA SER A 34 0.37 10.86 10.24
C SER A 34 1.69 10.15 10.49
N LYS A 35 1.81 8.89 10.07
CA LYS A 35 3.01 8.06 10.26
C LYS A 35 3.71 7.76 8.94
N THR A 36 5.02 7.69 9.04
CA THR A 36 5.88 7.20 7.96
C THR A 36 6.90 6.26 8.57
N LEU A 37 7.00 5.06 8.01
CA LEU A 37 8.01 4.08 8.40
C LEU A 37 9.03 3.96 7.27
N THR A 38 10.31 3.89 7.63
CA THR A 38 11.40 3.57 6.70
C THR A 38 12.09 2.31 7.18
N MET A 39 12.12 1.30 6.34
CA MET A 39 12.59 -0.04 6.69
C MET A 39 13.51 -0.58 5.61
N LYS A 40 14.62 -1.19 6.03
CA LYS A 40 15.53 -1.92 5.16
C LYS A 40 15.19 -3.40 5.18
N GLY A 41 15.11 -4.01 3.99
CA GLY A 41 14.75 -5.41 3.86
C GLY A 41 15.15 -6.00 2.52
N ASN A 42 14.77 -7.25 2.30
CA ASN A 42 15.01 -7.98 1.06
C ASN A 42 13.69 -8.32 0.39
N VAL A 43 13.59 -8.05 -0.90
CA VAL A 43 12.43 -8.37 -1.72
C VAL A 43 12.23 -9.88 -1.73
N THR A 44 11.00 -10.32 -1.48
CA THR A 44 10.57 -11.70 -1.64
C THR A 44 9.73 -11.88 -2.91
N GLU A 45 8.92 -10.86 -3.26
CA GLU A 45 8.08 -10.88 -4.45
C GLU A 45 7.79 -9.45 -4.94
N TRP A 46 7.68 -9.28 -6.27
CA TRP A 46 7.16 -8.09 -6.90
C TRP A 46 5.99 -8.46 -7.80
N ASP A 47 4.77 -8.22 -7.32
CA ASP A 47 3.54 -8.44 -8.08
C ASP A 47 3.19 -7.20 -8.90
N TRP A 48 3.30 -7.32 -10.22
CA TRP A 48 2.99 -6.27 -11.18
C TRP A 48 1.62 -6.49 -11.79
N SER A 49 0.56 -6.24 -11.01
CA SER A 49 -0.82 -6.56 -11.39
C SER A 49 -1.81 -5.44 -11.04
N ASN A 50 -3.03 -5.54 -11.60
CA ASN A 50 -4.16 -4.70 -11.22
C ASN A 50 -4.90 -5.32 -10.01
N PRO A 51 -5.52 -4.50 -9.14
CA PRO A 51 -5.64 -3.03 -9.20
C PRO A 51 -4.43 -2.29 -8.62
N HIS A 52 -3.53 -2.94 -7.91
CA HIS A 52 -2.35 -2.38 -7.26
C HIS A 52 -1.15 -3.28 -7.48
N CYS A 53 0.03 -2.68 -7.75
CA CYS A 53 1.26 -3.45 -7.65
C CYS A 53 1.65 -3.62 -6.18
N LEU A 54 2.17 -4.80 -5.81
CA LEU A 54 2.55 -5.14 -4.44
C LEU A 54 4.02 -5.52 -4.37
N LEU A 55 4.74 -4.85 -3.48
CA LEU A 55 6.07 -5.27 -3.08
C LEU A 55 5.97 -6.08 -1.79
N GLN A 56 6.44 -7.31 -1.82
CA GLN A 56 6.58 -8.15 -0.64
C GLN A 56 8.07 -8.21 -0.27
N PHE A 57 8.37 -8.00 1.00
CA PHE A 57 9.75 -7.98 1.47
C PHE A 57 9.85 -8.37 2.94
N ASP A 58 10.98 -8.94 3.31
CA ASP A 58 11.28 -9.33 4.68
C ASP A 58 12.24 -8.33 5.30
N ILE A 59 11.92 -7.91 6.52
CA ILE A 59 12.81 -7.15 7.39
C ILE A 59 13.23 -7.99 8.59
N LYS A 60 14.29 -7.59 9.28
CA LYS A 60 14.62 -8.14 10.59
C LYS A 60 14.13 -7.19 11.68
N ASN A 61 13.37 -7.72 12.63
CA ASN A 61 13.00 -6.97 13.84
C ASN A 61 14.20 -6.87 14.82
N GLU A 62 14.00 -6.19 15.94
CA GLU A 62 15.02 -6.00 16.96
C GLU A 62 15.57 -7.31 17.56
N SER A 63 14.77 -8.38 17.56
CA SER A 63 15.17 -9.73 18.00
C SER A 63 15.84 -10.55 16.88
N GLY A 64 16.02 -9.97 15.67
CA GLY A 64 16.61 -10.65 14.52
C GLY A 64 15.67 -11.58 13.77
N GLN A 65 14.41 -11.66 14.16
CA GLN A 65 13.41 -12.48 13.49
C GLN A 65 12.94 -11.79 12.20
N ALA A 66 12.69 -12.58 11.15
CA ALA A 66 12.13 -12.08 9.92
C ALA A 66 10.65 -11.70 10.13
N VAL A 67 10.28 -10.53 9.64
CA VAL A 67 8.90 -10.05 9.57
C VAL A 67 8.58 -9.74 8.13
N HIS A 68 7.56 -10.41 7.61
CA HIS A 68 7.10 -10.24 6.24
C HIS A 68 6.18 -9.02 6.12
N TRP A 69 6.52 -8.12 5.19
CA TRP A 69 5.77 -6.91 4.88
C TRP A 69 5.21 -6.94 3.47
N ILE A 70 4.02 -6.40 3.32
CA ILE A 70 3.41 -6.14 2.01
C ILE A 70 3.21 -4.64 1.87
N ALA A 71 3.69 -4.07 0.79
CA ALA A 71 3.56 -2.65 0.50
C ALA A 71 2.94 -2.42 -0.88
N GLU A 72 1.85 -1.64 -0.94
CA GLU A 72 1.13 -1.38 -2.19
C GLU A 72 1.55 -0.06 -2.85
N THR A 73 1.40 -0.01 -4.18
CA THR A 73 1.45 1.21 -4.98
C THR A 73 0.12 1.42 -5.71
N GLN A 74 0.11 2.25 -6.73
CA GLN A 74 -0.98 2.36 -7.70
C GLN A 74 -0.93 1.19 -8.70
N ASN A 75 -1.82 1.23 -9.70
CA ASN A 75 -1.86 0.25 -10.78
C ASN A 75 -0.64 0.35 -11.72
N PRO A 76 -0.36 -0.70 -12.52
CA PRO A 76 0.78 -0.70 -13.43
C PRO A 76 0.83 0.48 -14.41
N ALA A 77 -0.31 0.93 -14.93
CA ALA A 77 -0.34 2.01 -15.90
C ALA A 77 0.13 3.35 -15.30
N GLU A 78 -0.27 3.64 -14.07
CA GLU A 78 0.21 4.82 -13.35
C GLU A 78 1.69 4.70 -13.00
N MET A 79 2.13 3.52 -12.56
CA MET A 79 3.51 3.29 -12.15
C MET A 79 4.51 3.38 -13.29
N VAL A 80 4.13 2.97 -14.52
CA VAL A 80 4.97 3.14 -15.72
C VAL A 80 5.32 4.61 -15.95
N SER A 81 4.37 5.52 -15.75
CA SER A 81 4.58 6.96 -15.92
C SER A 81 5.61 7.55 -14.92
N LEU A 82 5.90 6.83 -13.85
CA LEU A 82 6.86 7.16 -12.80
C LEU A 82 8.19 6.40 -12.95
N GLY A 83 8.36 5.66 -14.04
CA GLY A 83 9.59 4.90 -14.31
C GLY A 83 9.66 3.51 -13.68
N TRP A 84 8.55 3.00 -13.14
CA TRP A 84 8.47 1.65 -12.61
C TRP A 84 8.14 0.66 -13.73
N GLY A 85 8.48 -0.61 -13.54
CA GLY A 85 8.16 -1.67 -14.47
C GLY A 85 8.09 -3.04 -13.80
N LYS A 86 7.65 -4.02 -14.58
CA LYS A 86 7.58 -5.41 -14.12
C LYS A 86 8.95 -5.95 -13.66
N ALA A 87 10.04 -5.44 -14.23
CA ALA A 87 11.42 -5.83 -13.89
C ALA A 87 12.10 -4.89 -12.90
N SER A 88 11.36 -3.98 -12.23
CA SER A 88 11.95 -3.02 -11.29
C SER A 88 12.58 -3.69 -10.07
N PHE A 89 12.02 -4.80 -9.63
CA PHE A 89 12.50 -5.56 -8.47
C PHE A 89 12.44 -7.06 -8.75
N LYS A 90 13.33 -7.80 -8.11
CA LYS A 90 13.36 -9.27 -8.12
C LYS A 90 13.62 -9.81 -6.73
N PRO A 91 13.22 -11.06 -6.43
CA PRO A 91 13.54 -11.71 -5.17
C PRO A 91 15.03 -11.64 -4.85
N GLY A 92 15.36 -11.27 -3.61
CA GLY A 92 16.72 -11.10 -3.12
C GLY A 92 17.26 -9.67 -3.23
N ASP A 93 16.62 -8.76 -3.97
CA ASP A 93 17.06 -7.37 -4.03
C ASP A 93 16.96 -6.72 -2.63
N GLU A 94 18.03 -6.04 -2.20
CA GLU A 94 18.01 -5.21 -1.01
C GLU A 94 17.31 -3.89 -1.31
N VAL A 95 16.37 -3.49 -0.45
CA VAL A 95 15.58 -2.27 -0.61
C VAL A 95 15.46 -1.53 0.72
N THR A 96 15.38 -0.19 0.62
CA THR A 96 14.91 0.65 1.73
C THR A 96 13.56 1.20 1.33
N VAL A 97 12.51 0.75 2.03
CA VAL A 97 11.12 1.09 1.73
C VAL A 97 10.62 2.12 2.72
N THR A 98 10.14 3.25 2.20
CA THR A 98 9.45 4.29 2.97
C THR A 98 7.97 4.23 2.64
N LEU A 99 7.12 4.02 3.64
CA LEU A 99 5.69 3.80 3.47
C LEU A 99 4.85 4.42 4.58
N MET A 100 3.55 4.58 4.31
CA MET A 100 2.52 4.84 5.31
C MET A 100 1.95 3.50 5.77
N PRO A 101 2.01 3.14 7.07
CA PRO A 101 1.44 1.89 7.56
C PRO A 101 -0.08 1.95 7.63
N VAL A 102 -0.74 0.79 7.70
CA VAL A 102 -2.16 0.72 8.06
C VAL A 102 -2.36 0.98 9.54
N LYS A 103 -3.52 1.56 9.90
CA LYS A 103 -3.88 1.94 11.30
C LYS A 103 -4.00 0.76 12.25
N ASN A 104 -4.30 -0.43 11.73
CA ASN A 104 -4.54 -1.63 12.55
C ASN A 104 -3.25 -2.39 12.96
N GLY A 105 -2.07 -1.84 12.66
CA GLY A 105 -0.78 -2.41 13.06
C GLY A 105 -0.31 -3.65 12.29
N ARG A 106 -1.04 -4.10 11.27
CA ARG A 106 -0.57 -5.21 10.41
C ARG A 106 0.67 -4.77 9.62
N PRO A 107 1.58 -5.68 9.25
CA PRO A 107 2.75 -5.39 8.43
C PRO A 107 2.35 -5.13 6.96
N TYR A 108 1.60 -4.06 6.76
CA TYR A 108 1.06 -3.62 5.49
C TYR A 108 1.11 -2.09 5.40
N GLY A 109 1.41 -1.56 4.21
CA GLY A 109 1.45 -0.12 4.03
C GLY A 109 1.39 0.33 2.58
N ARG A 110 1.33 1.65 2.37
CA ARG A 110 1.37 2.27 1.05
C ARG A 110 2.72 2.92 0.81
N ILE A 111 3.40 2.53 -0.25
CA ILE A 111 4.73 3.00 -0.60
C ILE A 111 4.68 4.51 -0.93
N LYS A 112 5.67 5.22 -0.42
CA LYS A 112 6.02 6.59 -0.82
C LYS A 112 7.28 6.61 -1.67
N LEU A 113 8.30 5.86 -1.23
CA LEU A 113 9.63 5.81 -1.83
C LEU A 113 10.24 4.42 -1.62
N ILE A 114 10.99 3.95 -2.61
CA ILE A 114 11.94 2.84 -2.47
C ILE A 114 13.31 3.33 -2.92
N ALA A 115 14.33 3.08 -2.11
CA ALA A 115 15.72 3.30 -2.47
C ALA A 115 16.47 1.98 -2.60
N LEU A 116 17.27 1.86 -3.65
CA LEU A 116 18.18 0.74 -3.87
C LEU A 116 19.59 1.09 -3.35
N PRO A 117 20.44 0.08 -3.07
CA PRO A 117 21.81 0.31 -2.59
C PRO A 117 22.70 1.11 -3.54
N ASP A 118 22.40 1.09 -4.83
CA ASP A 118 23.10 1.86 -5.86
C ASP A 118 22.71 3.34 -5.91
N GLY A 119 21.79 3.78 -5.03
CA GLY A 119 21.28 5.14 -4.95
C GLY A 119 20.10 5.42 -5.87
N LYS A 120 19.68 4.46 -6.69
CA LYS A 120 18.46 4.62 -7.50
C LYS A 120 17.24 4.65 -6.60
N THR A 121 16.31 5.56 -6.90
CA THR A 121 15.07 5.72 -6.14
C THR A 121 13.85 5.56 -7.04
N PHE A 122 12.79 5.00 -6.45
CA PHE A 122 11.47 4.88 -7.06
C PHE A 122 10.45 5.60 -6.18
N VAL A 123 9.74 6.56 -6.75
CA VAL A 123 8.72 7.36 -6.06
C VAL A 123 7.33 7.01 -6.57
N THR A 124 6.31 7.15 -5.73
CA THR A 124 4.91 6.90 -6.08
C THR A 124 4.15 8.17 -6.46
N VAL A 125 4.81 9.33 -6.40
CA VAL A 125 4.28 10.64 -6.82
C VAL A 125 5.30 11.35 -7.69
N LYS A 126 4.84 12.22 -8.60
CA LYS A 126 5.74 13.01 -9.44
C LYS A 126 6.62 13.93 -8.60
N GLU A 127 7.87 14.10 -9.02
CA GLU A 127 8.82 15.04 -8.44
C GLU A 127 8.18 16.44 -8.39
N GLY A 128 8.33 17.13 -7.25
CA GLY A 128 7.66 18.42 -6.97
C GLY A 128 6.48 18.32 -6.02
N LEU A 129 5.92 17.12 -5.78
CA LEU A 129 4.92 16.85 -4.76
C LEU A 129 5.49 16.08 -3.56
N ILE A 130 6.79 15.78 -3.58
CA ILE A 130 7.48 15.09 -2.48
C ILE A 130 7.90 16.18 -1.47
N PRO A 131 7.46 16.12 -0.21
CA PRO A 131 7.99 16.98 0.83
C PRO A 131 9.51 16.81 0.93
N LYS A 132 10.27 17.91 1.01
CA LYS A 132 11.75 17.93 1.09
C LYS A 132 12.35 17.06 2.22
N GLU A 133 11.55 16.68 3.20
CA GLU A 133 11.96 15.82 4.32
C GLU A 133 12.28 14.38 3.93
N VAL A 134 11.80 13.89 2.78
CA VAL A 134 12.00 12.50 2.35
C VAL A 134 13.32 12.33 1.58
N THR A 135 13.88 13.41 1.04
CA THR A 135 15.10 13.37 0.23
C THR A 135 16.40 13.68 1.00
N GLY A 136 16.32 13.96 2.30
CA GLY A 136 17.44 14.49 3.07
C GLY A 136 17.69 13.84 4.41
N SER A 137 17.81 12.51 4.49
CA SER A 137 18.36 11.87 5.70
C SER A 137 19.05 10.56 5.37
N SER A 138 20.32 10.67 5.01
CA SER A 138 21.30 9.61 5.24
C SER A 138 21.86 9.78 6.65
N ASP A 139 21.04 9.66 7.68
CA ASP A 139 21.55 9.49 9.04
C ASP A 139 20.87 8.30 9.70
N GLY A 140 21.73 7.37 10.11
CA GLY A 140 21.31 6.12 10.68
C GLY A 140 20.67 6.28 12.05
N SER A 141 19.88 5.29 12.38
CA SER A 141 19.34 5.00 13.70
C SER A 141 18.26 5.94 14.23
N LYS A 142 17.01 5.51 14.04
CA LYS A 142 16.06 5.36 15.15
C LYS A 142 14.90 4.51 14.70
N SER A 143 14.97 3.22 14.95
CA SER A 143 13.83 2.31 14.94
C SER A 143 13.01 2.55 16.21
N GLU A 144 12.20 3.58 16.23
CA GLU A 144 11.22 3.79 17.31
C GLU A 144 9.84 3.32 16.89
N ASN A 145 9.31 2.40 17.69
CA ASN A 145 7.93 1.94 17.80
C ASN A 145 7.42 0.93 16.75
N TYR A 146 7.87 -0.30 16.90
CA TYR A 146 7.11 -1.47 16.47
C TYR A 146 5.98 -1.74 17.48
N PRO A 147 4.72 -1.95 17.07
CA PRO A 147 3.72 -2.52 17.95
C PRO A 147 4.14 -3.95 18.29
N LYS A 148 4.23 -4.25 19.59
CA LYS A 148 4.44 -5.62 20.09
C LYS A 148 3.22 -6.48 19.73
N PRO A 149 3.42 -7.79 19.44
CA PRO A 149 2.35 -8.73 19.19
C PRO A 149 1.37 -8.85 20.35
#